data_31a628fea8811bf67a6961163c51a8d6
#
_entry.id   31a628fea8811bf67a6961163c51a8d6
#
_cell.length_a   1.000
_cell.length_b   1.000
_cell.length_c   1.000
_cell.angle_alpha   90.00
_cell.angle_beta   90.00
_cell.angle_gamma   90.00
#
_symmetry.space_group_name_H-M   'P 1'
#
loop_
_entity.id
_entity.type
_entity.pdbx_description
1 polymer ?
#
loop_
_entity_poly.entity_id
_entity_poly.type
_entity_poly.pdbx_seq_one_letter_code
_entity_poly.pdbx_strand_id
1 'polypeptide(L)'
;TLVRFIIAALDIDENDVCYATYTGKAAQVLLKKGNKNVYTLHKLLYKSIPKPNGGFLRIPKEVIPYKVVIVDELSMAPKKLMQLLSTHNVHIICLGDPFQLPPVDKNEDNHLLDHPHIFLNEIMRQAQESEIIRLSMQIRNMEEIPFSNGKEVMVLPKQELNTGMLTWANQIIVGTNATRVSINNQMRQLLGRGESPEDGDKVICLKNYWDDLADNDDPLINGTIGYIYK
;
A
#
# COMPACT_ATOMS: atom_id res chain seq x y z
N THR A 1 -1.49 -3.80 -15.68
CA THR A 1 -1.65 -3.76 -17.15
C THR A 1 -0.56 -4.57 -17.83
N LEU A 2 0.74 -4.27 -17.66
CA LEU A 2 1.85 -4.99 -18.29
C LEU A 2 1.82 -6.50 -18.00
N VAL A 3 1.59 -6.88 -16.74
CA VAL A 3 1.53 -8.28 -16.31
C VAL A 3 0.47 -9.09 -17.06
N ARG A 4 -0.69 -8.50 -17.32
CA ARG A 4 -1.74 -9.20 -18.12
C ARG A 4 -1.25 -9.54 -19.53
N PHE A 5 -0.49 -8.64 -20.16
CA PHE A 5 0.13 -8.94 -21.46
C PHE A 5 1.18 -10.03 -21.36
N ILE A 6 1.97 -10.06 -20.28
CA ILE A 6 2.96 -11.14 -20.06
C ILE A 6 2.25 -12.47 -19.90
N ILE A 7 1.21 -12.57 -19.06
CA ILE A 7 0.44 -13.82 -18.86
C ILE A 7 -0.22 -14.28 -20.16
N ALA A 8 -0.83 -13.34 -20.90
CA ALA A 8 -1.44 -13.66 -22.20
C ALA A 8 -0.39 -14.13 -23.24
N ALA A 9 0.78 -13.49 -23.26
CA ALA A 9 1.86 -13.88 -24.19
C ALA A 9 2.50 -15.24 -23.86
N LEU A 10 2.44 -15.67 -22.59
CA LEU A 10 2.92 -16.96 -22.12
C LEU A 10 1.87 -18.08 -22.26
N ASP A 11 0.66 -17.77 -22.74
CA ASP A 11 -0.47 -18.69 -22.88
C ASP A 11 -0.79 -19.45 -21.56
N ILE A 12 -0.72 -18.72 -20.42
CA ILE A 12 -1.00 -19.28 -19.10
C ILE A 12 -2.47 -19.07 -18.77
N ASP A 13 -3.17 -20.13 -18.35
CA ASP A 13 -4.55 -20.04 -17.89
C ASP A 13 -4.65 -19.09 -16.69
N GLU A 14 -5.58 -18.13 -16.74
CA GLU A 14 -5.81 -17.19 -15.63
C GLU A 14 -6.15 -17.89 -14.31
N ASN A 15 -6.70 -19.10 -14.34
CA ASN A 15 -6.99 -19.87 -13.14
C ASN A 15 -5.72 -20.40 -12.46
N ASP A 16 -4.63 -20.56 -13.21
CA ASP A 16 -3.32 -20.94 -12.71
C ASP A 16 -2.51 -19.75 -12.17
N VAL A 17 -3.03 -18.53 -12.31
CA VAL A 17 -2.38 -17.28 -11.88
C VAL A 17 -2.99 -16.75 -10.60
N CYS A 18 -2.14 -16.34 -9.68
CA CYS A 18 -2.52 -15.66 -8.43
C CYS A 18 -1.81 -14.31 -8.32
N TYR A 19 -2.52 -13.31 -7.85
CA TYR A 19 -1.97 -12.01 -7.50
C TYR A 19 -1.84 -11.89 -6.00
N ALA A 20 -0.66 -11.54 -5.51
CA ALA A 20 -0.37 -11.39 -4.10
C ALA A 20 0.17 -10.00 -3.80
N THR A 21 -0.25 -9.41 -2.68
CA THR A 21 0.25 -8.12 -2.20
C THR A 21 0.55 -8.21 -0.71
N TYR A 22 1.37 -7.29 -0.20
CA TYR A 22 1.62 -7.25 1.24
C TYR A 22 0.43 -6.68 2.01
N THR A 23 -0.27 -5.67 1.47
CA THR A 23 -1.36 -4.98 2.16
C THR A 23 -2.75 -5.38 1.64
N GLY A 24 -3.76 -5.38 2.52
CA GLY A 24 -5.14 -5.65 2.14
C GLY A 24 -5.69 -4.62 1.14
N LYS A 25 -5.31 -3.35 1.29
CA LYS A 25 -5.75 -2.28 0.38
C LYS A 25 -5.24 -2.48 -1.04
N ALA A 26 -3.97 -2.86 -1.21
CA ALA A 26 -3.42 -3.17 -2.54
C ALA A 26 -4.14 -4.38 -3.18
N ALA A 27 -4.44 -5.43 -2.38
CA ALA A 27 -5.23 -6.56 -2.85
C ALA A 27 -6.63 -6.13 -3.33
N GLN A 28 -7.32 -5.27 -2.57
CA GLN A 28 -8.63 -4.74 -2.96
C GLN A 28 -8.57 -3.93 -4.26
N VAL A 29 -7.53 -3.12 -4.46
CA VAL A 29 -7.32 -2.36 -5.70
C VAL A 29 -7.15 -3.32 -6.90
N LEU A 30 -6.39 -4.40 -6.73
CA LEU A 30 -6.22 -5.40 -7.78
C LEU A 30 -7.54 -6.13 -8.11
N LEU A 31 -8.35 -6.47 -7.09
CA LEU A 31 -9.69 -7.05 -7.27
C LEU A 31 -10.60 -6.09 -8.05
N LYS A 32 -10.66 -4.81 -7.65
CA LYS A 32 -11.48 -3.78 -8.34
C LYS A 32 -11.05 -3.56 -9.79
N LYS A 33 -9.79 -3.82 -10.13
CA LYS A 33 -9.29 -3.82 -11.51
C LYS A 33 -9.66 -5.09 -12.31
N GLY A 34 -10.45 -6.00 -11.72
CA GLY A 34 -10.96 -7.20 -12.36
C GLY A 34 -9.95 -8.36 -12.42
N ASN A 35 -8.90 -8.35 -11.57
CA ASN A 35 -8.04 -9.53 -11.45
C ASN A 35 -8.74 -10.60 -10.59
N LYS A 36 -8.61 -11.85 -10.99
CA LYS A 36 -9.07 -13.01 -10.20
C LYS A 36 -7.96 -13.48 -9.27
N ASN A 37 -8.30 -14.34 -8.32
CA ASN A 37 -7.34 -15.00 -7.41
C ASN A 37 -6.39 -14.01 -6.72
N VAL A 38 -6.93 -12.94 -6.13
CA VAL A 38 -6.14 -11.91 -5.43
C VAL A 38 -6.14 -12.15 -3.94
N TYR A 39 -4.96 -12.14 -3.32
CA TYR A 39 -4.76 -12.37 -1.89
C TYR A 39 -3.72 -11.41 -1.31
N THR A 40 -3.71 -11.27 0.01
CA THR A 40 -2.50 -10.81 0.68
C THR A 40 -1.50 -11.97 0.76
N LEU A 41 -0.19 -11.68 0.80
CA LEU A 41 0.85 -12.70 0.98
C LEU A 41 0.57 -13.58 2.21
N HIS A 42 0.09 -12.99 3.30
CA HIS A 42 -0.27 -13.76 4.49
C HIS A 42 -1.44 -14.74 4.22
N LYS A 43 -2.49 -14.32 3.55
CA LYS A 43 -3.64 -15.20 3.23
C LYS A 43 -3.27 -16.28 2.22
N LEU A 44 -2.35 -15.97 1.30
CA LEU A 44 -1.84 -16.93 0.34
C LEU A 44 -1.01 -18.01 1.01
N LEU A 45 -0.07 -17.61 1.90
CA LEU A 45 0.97 -18.49 2.46
C LEU A 45 0.56 -19.20 3.75
N TYR A 46 -0.39 -18.65 4.52
CA TYR A 46 -0.76 -19.21 5.82
C TYR A 46 -2.21 -19.65 5.90
N LYS A 47 -2.45 -20.70 6.69
CA LYS A 47 -3.75 -21.05 7.24
C LYS A 47 -3.84 -20.44 8.63
N SER A 48 -4.90 -19.68 8.90
CA SER A 48 -5.16 -19.09 10.22
C SER A 48 -6.10 -20.00 11.01
N ILE A 49 -5.70 -20.38 12.21
CA ILE A 49 -6.49 -21.19 13.15
C ILE A 49 -6.81 -20.32 14.37
N PRO A 50 -8.08 -20.14 14.75
CA PRO A 50 -8.44 -19.40 15.95
C PRO A 50 -7.81 -20.03 17.20
N LYS A 51 -7.33 -19.22 18.14
CA LYS A 51 -6.84 -19.68 19.43
C LYS A 51 -7.93 -19.58 20.49
N PRO A 52 -8.01 -20.49 21.47
CA PRO A 52 -9.02 -20.42 22.54
C PRO A 52 -8.99 -19.11 23.36
N ASN A 53 -7.81 -18.51 23.50
CA ASN A 53 -7.58 -17.28 24.26
C ASN A 53 -7.64 -16.01 23.39
N GLY A 54 -8.25 -16.07 22.20
CA GLY A 54 -8.30 -15.01 21.22
C GLY A 54 -7.03 -14.94 20.33
N GLY A 55 -7.19 -14.30 19.17
CA GLY A 55 -6.15 -14.23 18.14
C GLY A 55 -6.08 -15.49 17.28
N PHE A 56 -5.05 -15.56 16.42
CA PHE A 56 -4.88 -16.63 15.44
C PHE A 56 -3.49 -17.24 15.52
N LEU A 57 -3.41 -18.57 15.35
CA LEU A 57 -2.19 -19.27 15.02
C LEU A 57 -2.07 -19.33 13.49
N ARG A 58 -0.94 -18.91 12.95
CA ARG A 58 -0.64 -18.98 11.52
C ARG A 58 0.25 -20.17 11.24
N ILE A 59 -0.22 -21.09 10.43
CA ILE A 59 0.51 -22.28 10.00
C ILE A 59 0.81 -22.12 8.52
N PRO A 60 2.07 -22.26 8.07
CA PRO A 60 2.39 -22.24 6.64
C PRO A 60 1.59 -23.32 5.89
N LYS A 61 1.10 -22.97 4.72
CA LYS A 61 0.45 -23.95 3.84
C LYS A 61 1.53 -24.79 3.16
N GLU A 62 1.27 -26.05 2.97
CA GLU A 62 2.18 -26.96 2.28
C GLU A 62 2.14 -26.75 0.74
N VAL A 63 0.97 -26.39 0.21
CA VAL A 63 0.76 -26.25 -1.22
C VAL A 63 0.01 -24.95 -1.53
N ILE A 64 0.43 -24.29 -2.60
CA ILE A 64 -0.27 -23.18 -3.24
C ILE A 64 -0.84 -23.70 -4.56
N PRO A 65 -2.19 -23.60 -4.79
CA PRO A 65 -2.84 -24.22 -5.97
C PRO A 65 -2.71 -23.38 -7.24
N TYR A 66 -1.57 -22.73 -7.44
CA TYR A 66 -1.30 -21.87 -8.59
C TYR A 66 0.06 -22.22 -9.19
N LYS A 67 0.21 -22.00 -10.51
CA LYS A 67 1.50 -22.18 -11.21
C LYS A 67 2.33 -20.90 -11.21
N VAL A 68 1.65 -19.73 -11.21
CA VAL A 68 2.30 -18.41 -11.23
C VAL A 68 1.75 -17.54 -10.11
N VAL A 69 2.65 -16.97 -9.34
CA VAL A 69 2.32 -15.95 -8.33
C VAL A 69 2.94 -14.62 -8.73
N ILE A 70 2.09 -13.62 -8.93
CA ILE A 70 2.50 -12.24 -9.20
C ILE A 70 2.47 -11.48 -7.89
N VAL A 71 3.63 -11.05 -7.41
CA VAL A 71 3.75 -10.24 -6.19
C VAL A 71 3.83 -8.78 -6.59
N ASP A 72 2.81 -8.01 -6.23
CA ASP A 72 2.74 -6.56 -6.45
C ASP A 72 3.05 -5.79 -5.17
N GLU A 73 3.55 -4.57 -5.29
CA GLU A 73 4.04 -3.73 -4.18
C GLU A 73 5.13 -4.44 -3.35
N LEU A 74 6.11 -5.03 -4.04
CA LEU A 74 7.16 -5.87 -3.44
C LEU A 74 8.03 -5.10 -2.41
N SER A 75 8.19 -3.78 -2.57
CA SER A 75 9.04 -2.96 -1.68
C SER A 75 8.71 -3.14 -0.20
N MET A 76 7.44 -3.33 0.13
CA MET A 76 6.97 -3.51 1.52
C MET A 76 6.94 -4.97 1.98
N ALA A 77 7.16 -5.94 1.08
CA ALA A 77 7.04 -7.36 1.42
C ALA A 77 8.22 -7.85 2.27
N PRO A 78 7.98 -8.36 3.50
CA PRO A 78 9.06 -8.86 4.35
C PRO A 78 9.81 -10.04 3.73
N LYS A 79 11.13 -10.06 3.94
CA LYS A 79 12.04 -11.12 3.49
C LYS A 79 11.52 -12.53 3.84
N LYS A 80 11.05 -12.75 5.07
CA LYS A 80 10.52 -14.03 5.51
C LYS A 80 9.34 -14.53 4.67
N LEU A 81 8.45 -13.63 4.25
CA LEU A 81 7.33 -14.02 3.39
C LEU A 81 7.80 -14.39 1.99
N MET A 82 8.76 -13.68 1.44
CA MET A 82 9.33 -14.00 0.13
C MET A 82 10.14 -15.30 0.17
N GLN A 83 10.89 -15.55 1.25
CA GLN A 83 11.56 -16.83 1.46
C GLN A 83 10.56 -17.98 1.58
N LEU A 84 9.47 -17.81 2.33
CA LEU A 84 8.43 -18.84 2.41
C LEU A 84 7.77 -19.07 1.06
N LEU A 85 7.45 -18.01 0.30
CA LEU A 85 6.89 -18.15 -1.05
C LEU A 85 7.83 -18.94 -1.97
N SER A 86 9.14 -18.69 -1.89
CA SER A 86 10.14 -19.39 -2.72
C SER A 86 10.30 -20.89 -2.42
N THR A 87 9.80 -21.37 -1.26
CA THR A 87 9.80 -22.82 -0.99
C THR A 87 8.70 -23.58 -1.72
N HIS A 88 7.70 -22.87 -2.28
CA HIS A 88 6.65 -23.48 -3.06
C HIS A 88 7.10 -23.66 -4.51
N ASN A 89 6.61 -24.71 -5.17
CA ASN A 89 6.91 -24.99 -6.58
C ASN A 89 6.04 -24.13 -7.51
N VAL A 90 6.28 -22.81 -7.53
CA VAL A 90 5.55 -21.81 -8.32
C VAL A 90 6.51 -20.87 -9.03
N HIS A 91 6.13 -20.35 -10.19
CA HIS A 91 6.84 -19.26 -10.83
C HIS A 91 6.45 -17.93 -10.16
N ILE A 92 7.44 -17.08 -9.85
CA ILE A 92 7.20 -15.83 -9.14
C ILE A 92 7.57 -14.67 -10.06
N ILE A 93 6.62 -13.75 -10.26
CA ILE A 93 6.85 -12.47 -10.94
C ILE A 93 6.72 -11.37 -9.88
N CYS A 94 7.79 -10.65 -9.62
CA CYS A 94 7.84 -9.59 -8.64
C CYS A 94 7.72 -8.23 -9.32
N LEU A 95 6.83 -7.39 -8.82
CA LEU A 95 6.62 -6.00 -9.25
C LEU A 95 6.78 -5.08 -8.06
N GLY A 96 7.53 -4.00 -8.23
CA GLY A 96 7.74 -3.05 -7.15
C GLY A 96 8.50 -1.82 -7.62
N ASP A 97 8.56 -0.85 -6.74
CA ASP A 97 9.31 0.38 -6.95
C ASP A 97 10.37 0.50 -5.83
N PRO A 98 11.67 0.47 -6.16
CA PRO A 98 12.73 0.53 -5.15
C PRO A 98 12.77 1.86 -4.38
N PHE A 99 12.09 2.90 -4.88
CA PHE A 99 12.00 4.20 -4.22
C PHE A 99 10.78 4.34 -3.30
N GLN A 100 9.92 3.32 -3.23
CA GLN A 100 8.83 3.27 -2.27
C GLN A 100 9.32 2.76 -0.91
N LEU A 101 8.44 2.87 0.11
CA LEU A 101 8.80 2.51 1.48
C LEU A 101 9.18 1.01 1.59
N PRO A 102 10.32 0.72 2.24
CA PRO A 102 10.71 -0.66 2.56
C PRO A 102 9.85 -1.24 3.69
N PRO A 103 10.02 -2.50 4.06
CA PRO A 103 9.41 -3.08 5.25
C PRO A 103 9.71 -2.24 6.51
N VAL A 104 8.76 -2.21 7.46
CA VAL A 104 8.91 -1.44 8.71
C VAL A 104 10.13 -1.91 9.52
N ASP A 105 10.36 -3.22 9.58
CA ASP A 105 11.58 -3.79 10.13
C ASP A 105 12.66 -3.86 9.02
N LYS A 106 13.71 -3.07 9.17
CA LYS A 106 14.81 -3.03 8.22
C LYS A 106 15.54 -4.37 8.04
N ASN A 107 15.50 -5.24 9.05
CA ASN A 107 16.08 -6.59 8.96
C ASN A 107 15.26 -7.52 8.06
N GLU A 108 14.04 -7.15 7.73
CA GLU A 108 13.13 -7.87 6.84
C GLU A 108 13.16 -7.37 5.39
N ASP A 109 14.11 -6.48 5.02
CA ASP A 109 14.29 -6.08 3.63
C ASP A 109 14.67 -7.31 2.78
N ASN A 110 13.93 -7.50 1.70
CA ASN A 110 14.11 -8.66 0.84
C ASN A 110 15.17 -8.45 -0.25
N HIS A 111 15.61 -7.20 -0.48
CA HIS A 111 16.64 -6.82 -1.47
C HIS A 111 16.36 -7.26 -2.93
N LEU A 112 15.16 -7.73 -3.25
CA LEU A 112 14.83 -8.23 -4.60
C LEU A 112 14.71 -7.11 -5.63
N LEU A 113 14.52 -5.86 -5.19
CA LEU A 113 14.44 -4.68 -6.05
C LEU A 113 15.81 -4.02 -6.30
N ASP A 114 16.87 -4.45 -5.62
CA ASP A 114 18.22 -3.88 -5.79
C ASP A 114 18.79 -4.21 -7.19
N HIS A 115 18.41 -5.38 -7.74
CA HIS A 115 18.87 -5.86 -9.04
C HIS A 115 17.69 -6.38 -9.88
N PRO A 116 16.81 -5.49 -10.38
CA PRO A 116 15.65 -5.91 -11.16
C PRO A 116 16.07 -6.46 -12.53
N HIS A 117 15.38 -7.50 -13.03
CA HIS A 117 15.60 -8.01 -14.37
C HIS A 117 15.15 -7.01 -15.46
N ILE A 118 14.11 -6.23 -15.17
CA ILE A 118 13.58 -5.19 -16.05
C ILE A 118 13.31 -3.95 -15.20
N PHE A 119 13.83 -2.82 -15.65
CA PHE A 119 13.59 -1.53 -15.01
C PHE A 119 12.89 -0.59 -15.99
N LEU A 120 11.68 -0.11 -15.61
CA LEU A 120 10.90 0.82 -16.40
C LEU A 120 11.20 2.24 -15.91
N ASN A 121 12.03 2.97 -16.63
CA ASN A 121 12.50 4.31 -16.26
C ASN A 121 11.96 5.43 -17.15
N GLU A 122 11.23 5.09 -18.22
CA GLU A 122 10.68 6.11 -19.11
C GLU A 122 9.39 6.71 -18.54
N ILE A 123 9.39 8.03 -18.42
CA ILE A 123 8.21 8.81 -18.05
C ILE A 123 7.48 9.19 -19.33
N MET A 124 6.18 8.87 -19.38
CA MET A 124 5.33 9.27 -20.51
C MET A 124 5.37 10.80 -20.69
N ARG A 125 5.53 11.27 -21.94
CA ARG A 125 5.72 12.69 -22.28
C ARG A 125 4.71 13.64 -21.62
N GLN A 126 3.43 13.25 -21.56
CA GLN A 126 2.38 14.04 -20.91
C GLN A 126 2.60 14.23 -19.40
N ALA A 127 3.29 13.31 -18.75
CA ALA A 127 3.61 13.41 -17.33
C ALA A 127 4.87 14.26 -17.06
N GLN A 128 5.73 14.47 -18.04
CA GLN A 128 6.96 15.25 -17.89
C GLN A 128 6.71 16.74 -17.64
N GLU A 129 5.55 17.26 -18.04
CA GLU A 129 5.16 18.67 -17.83
C GLU A 129 4.68 18.93 -16.38
N SER A 130 4.28 17.89 -15.64
CA SER A 130 3.80 18.03 -14.25
C SER A 130 4.94 18.36 -13.29
N GLU A 131 4.75 19.42 -12.49
CA GLU A 131 5.68 19.78 -11.40
C GLU A 131 5.77 18.67 -10.34
N ILE A 132 4.68 17.94 -10.10
CA ILE A 132 4.63 16.82 -9.16
C ILE A 132 5.56 15.70 -9.62
N ILE A 133 5.50 15.34 -10.91
CA ILE A 133 6.36 14.29 -11.48
C ILE A 133 7.82 14.73 -11.45
N ARG A 134 8.11 15.98 -11.81
CA ARG A 134 9.47 16.53 -11.77
C ARG A 134 10.04 16.48 -10.35
N LEU A 135 9.29 16.93 -9.34
CA LEU A 135 9.72 16.85 -7.95
C LEU A 135 9.93 15.40 -7.50
N SER A 136 9.06 14.49 -7.88
CA SER A 136 9.20 13.07 -7.55
C SER A 136 10.50 12.47 -8.12
N MET A 137 10.90 12.89 -9.33
CA MET A 137 12.15 12.45 -9.94
C MET A 137 13.39 13.06 -9.27
N GLN A 138 13.34 14.33 -8.86
CA GLN A 138 14.41 14.93 -8.06
C GLN A 138 14.62 14.17 -6.75
N ILE A 139 13.53 13.81 -6.07
CA ILE A 139 13.60 12.99 -4.84
C ILE A 139 14.22 11.62 -5.12
N ARG A 140 13.80 10.94 -6.20
CA ARG A 140 14.37 9.64 -6.60
C ARG A 140 15.86 9.70 -6.91
N ASN A 141 16.29 10.77 -7.54
CA ASN A 141 17.69 10.99 -7.90
C ASN A 141 18.55 11.52 -6.74
N MET A 142 17.95 11.70 -5.54
CA MET A 142 18.61 12.32 -4.38
C MET A 142 19.16 13.71 -4.67
N GLU A 143 18.49 14.45 -5.55
CA GLU A 143 18.83 15.82 -5.87
C GLU A 143 18.41 16.78 -4.75
N GLU A 144 19.09 17.91 -4.65
CA GLU A 144 18.68 18.98 -3.74
C GLU A 144 17.34 19.57 -4.17
N ILE A 145 16.42 19.71 -3.23
CA ILE A 145 15.08 20.26 -3.47
C ILE A 145 15.03 21.67 -2.89
N PRO A 146 15.12 22.71 -3.74
CA PRO A 146 15.02 24.08 -3.29
C PRO A 146 13.59 24.44 -2.86
N PHE A 147 13.45 25.38 -1.94
CA PHE A 147 12.15 25.96 -1.65
C PHE A 147 11.59 26.64 -2.90
N SER A 148 10.33 26.40 -3.18
CA SER A 148 9.69 26.87 -4.41
C SER A 148 8.20 27.07 -4.22
N ASN A 149 7.63 27.98 -5.00
CA ASN A 149 6.20 28.25 -5.06
C ASN A 149 5.74 28.09 -6.52
N GLY A 150 5.49 26.85 -6.92
CA GLY A 150 4.99 26.50 -8.25
C GLY A 150 3.46 26.55 -8.33
N LYS A 151 2.92 26.21 -9.49
CA LYS A 151 1.46 26.15 -9.72
C LYS A 151 0.81 24.91 -9.12
N GLU A 152 1.50 23.76 -9.21
CA GLU A 152 1.02 22.46 -8.73
C GLU A 152 1.70 22.02 -7.45
N VAL A 153 2.94 22.48 -7.20
CA VAL A 153 3.78 22.06 -6.09
C VAL A 153 4.39 23.27 -5.39
N MET A 154 4.30 23.25 -4.07
CA MET A 154 4.95 24.22 -3.19
C MET A 154 5.87 23.49 -2.23
N VAL A 155 7.13 23.89 -2.18
CA VAL A 155 8.13 23.38 -1.23
C VAL A 155 8.48 24.49 -0.25
N LEU A 156 8.11 24.33 1.00
CA LEU A 156 8.24 25.35 2.03
C LEU A 156 9.05 24.86 3.23
N PRO A 157 9.76 25.75 3.91
CA PRO A 157 10.30 25.43 5.24
C PRO A 157 9.18 25.18 6.23
N LYS A 158 9.41 24.27 7.19
CA LYS A 158 8.40 23.87 8.18
C LYS A 158 7.81 25.05 8.95
N GLN A 159 8.57 26.10 9.15
CA GLN A 159 8.16 27.31 9.90
C GLN A 159 7.08 28.12 9.18
N GLU A 160 6.96 27.96 7.88
CA GLU A 160 5.94 28.65 7.06
C GLU A 160 4.60 27.91 7.03
N LEU A 161 4.57 26.67 7.53
CA LEU A 161 3.33 25.92 7.63
C LEU A 161 2.34 26.62 8.57
N ASN A 162 1.16 26.95 8.06
CA ASN A 162 0.13 27.66 8.80
C ASN A 162 -1.20 26.89 8.83
N THR A 163 -2.12 27.36 9.68
CA THR A 163 -3.42 26.72 9.87
C THR A 163 -4.29 26.71 8.60
N GLY A 164 -4.18 27.75 7.77
CA GLY A 164 -4.90 27.80 6.49
C GLY A 164 -4.48 26.68 5.55
N MET A 165 -3.19 26.36 5.48
CA MET A 165 -2.68 25.23 4.67
C MET A 165 -3.17 23.89 5.22
N LEU A 166 -3.19 23.72 6.54
CA LEU A 166 -3.68 22.48 7.17
C LEU A 166 -5.16 22.24 6.88
N THR A 167 -5.99 23.30 6.98
CA THR A 167 -7.44 23.19 6.74
C THR A 167 -7.81 23.10 5.27
N TRP A 168 -6.96 23.65 4.37
CA TRP A 168 -7.14 23.54 2.93
C TRP A 168 -6.86 22.10 2.41
N ALA A 169 -5.91 21.39 3.03
CA ALA A 169 -5.47 20.09 2.56
C ALA A 169 -6.55 19.00 2.73
N ASN A 170 -6.86 18.28 1.67
CA ASN A 170 -7.74 17.10 1.75
C ASN A 170 -7.11 15.94 2.51
N GLN A 171 -5.77 15.84 2.50
CA GLN A 171 -5.02 14.80 3.18
C GLN A 171 -3.66 15.33 3.61
N ILE A 172 -3.27 15.04 4.86
CA ILE A 172 -1.95 15.38 5.41
C ILE A 172 -1.18 14.07 5.60
N ILE A 173 0.01 13.98 5.02
CA ILE A 173 0.90 12.81 5.13
C ILE A 173 2.09 13.19 5.99
N VAL A 174 2.44 12.34 6.94
CA VAL A 174 3.53 12.56 7.90
C VAL A 174 4.38 11.31 8.08
N GLY A 175 5.63 11.48 8.48
CA GLY A 175 6.59 10.37 8.61
C GLY A 175 6.44 9.55 9.89
N THR A 176 5.79 10.05 10.96
CA THR A 176 5.69 9.34 12.24
C THR A 176 4.28 9.32 12.81
N ASN A 177 3.96 8.28 13.58
CA ASN A 177 2.69 8.20 14.28
C ASN A 177 2.52 9.31 15.34
N ALA A 178 3.59 9.74 16.00
CA ALA A 178 3.54 10.84 16.97
C ALA A 178 3.11 12.15 16.29
N THR A 179 3.71 12.48 15.14
CA THR A 179 3.32 13.66 14.35
C THR A 179 1.88 13.54 13.85
N ARG A 180 1.45 12.35 13.43
CA ARG A 180 0.06 12.10 13.00
C ARG A 180 -0.93 12.40 14.11
N VAL A 181 -0.68 11.89 15.33
CA VAL A 181 -1.56 12.14 16.48
C VAL A 181 -1.59 13.63 16.82
N SER A 182 -0.43 14.29 16.86
CA SER A 182 -0.33 15.73 17.14
C SER A 182 -1.13 16.57 16.14
N ILE A 183 -0.97 16.30 14.82
CA ILE A 183 -1.70 17.05 13.78
C ILE A 183 -3.20 16.72 13.85
N ASN A 184 -3.61 15.48 14.09
CA ASN A 184 -5.01 15.15 14.24
C ASN A 184 -5.66 15.90 15.39
N ASN A 185 -5.00 15.99 16.55
CA ASN A 185 -5.49 16.75 17.70
C ASN A 185 -5.60 18.25 17.36
N GLN A 186 -4.58 18.81 16.70
CA GLN A 186 -4.63 20.20 16.24
C GLN A 186 -5.78 20.44 15.27
N MET A 187 -5.98 19.55 14.30
CA MET A 187 -7.09 19.65 13.34
C MET A 187 -8.45 19.56 14.01
N ARG A 188 -8.63 18.68 15.01
CA ARG A 188 -9.87 18.59 15.77
C ARG A 188 -10.17 19.90 16.49
N GLN A 189 -9.17 20.49 17.14
CA GLN A 189 -9.31 21.81 17.80
C GLN A 189 -9.68 22.92 16.80
N LEU A 190 -9.00 22.99 15.63
CA LEU A 190 -9.27 23.96 14.59
C LEU A 190 -10.70 23.84 14.02
N LEU A 191 -11.23 22.62 13.95
CA LEU A 191 -12.59 22.33 13.49
C LEU A 191 -13.65 22.43 14.59
N GLY A 192 -13.27 22.79 15.83
CA GLY A 192 -14.18 22.86 16.97
C GLY A 192 -14.73 21.51 17.43
N ARG A 193 -13.99 20.42 17.20
CA ARG A 193 -14.39 19.04 17.52
C ARG A 193 -13.80 18.57 18.83
N GLY A 194 -14.53 17.75 19.58
CA GLY A 194 -14.08 17.12 20.82
C GLY A 194 -13.08 15.99 20.60
N GLU A 195 -12.69 15.31 21.69
CA GLU A 195 -11.74 14.18 21.62
C GLU A 195 -12.35 12.92 21.02
N SER A 196 -13.66 12.71 21.23
CA SER A 196 -14.40 11.55 20.70
C SER A 196 -14.74 11.73 19.22
N PRO A 197 -14.85 10.62 18.46
CA PRO A 197 -15.32 10.67 17.09
C PRO A 197 -16.73 11.26 16.95
N GLU A 198 -16.93 12.12 15.98
CA GLU A 198 -18.16 12.86 15.73
C GLU A 198 -18.65 12.65 14.29
N ASP A 199 -19.94 12.98 14.06
CA ASP A 199 -20.54 12.94 12.72
C ASP A 199 -19.74 13.77 11.71
N GLY A 200 -19.50 13.21 10.53
CA GLY A 200 -18.66 13.82 9.49
C GLY A 200 -17.14 13.72 9.70
N ASP A 201 -16.66 13.05 10.76
CA ASP A 201 -15.23 12.79 10.91
C ASP A 201 -14.72 11.85 9.83
N LYS A 202 -13.62 12.23 9.18
CA LYS A 202 -12.89 11.35 8.26
C LYS A 202 -12.01 10.40 9.08
N VAL A 203 -12.24 9.11 8.90
CA VAL A 203 -11.57 8.05 9.66
C VAL A 203 -10.85 7.07 8.76
N ILE A 204 -9.85 6.38 9.32
CA ILE A 204 -9.14 5.30 8.63
C ILE A 204 -9.22 4.02 9.47
N CYS A 205 -9.53 2.92 8.82
CA CYS A 205 -9.54 1.60 9.44
C CYS A 205 -8.09 1.16 9.71
N LEU A 206 -7.75 0.85 10.96
CA LEU A 206 -6.40 0.44 11.37
C LEU A 206 -6.20 -1.07 11.47
N LYS A 207 -7.29 -1.85 11.36
CA LYS A 207 -7.25 -3.33 11.41
C LYS A 207 -8.20 -3.88 10.35
N ASN A 208 -7.98 -5.14 9.97
CA ASN A 208 -8.93 -5.84 9.09
C ASN A 208 -10.09 -6.38 9.92
N TYR A 209 -11.30 -6.08 9.51
CA TYR A 209 -12.56 -6.65 10.03
C TYR A 209 -13.20 -7.45 8.92
N TRP A 210 -13.30 -8.77 9.14
CA TRP A 210 -13.78 -9.70 8.12
C TRP A 210 -15.20 -10.21 8.41
N ASP A 211 -15.64 -10.12 9.69
CA ASP A 211 -16.75 -10.92 10.22
C ASP A 211 -18.04 -10.12 10.56
N ASP A 212 -18.01 -8.78 10.53
CA ASP A 212 -19.10 -7.96 11.08
C ASP A 212 -19.96 -7.23 10.04
N LEU A 213 -19.82 -7.58 8.76
CA LEU A 213 -20.55 -6.92 7.71
C LEU A 213 -21.74 -7.78 7.25
N ALA A 214 -22.89 -7.16 7.10
CA ALA A 214 -24.06 -7.78 6.47
C ALA A 214 -23.68 -8.33 5.09
N ASP A 215 -24.32 -9.40 4.66
CA ASP A 215 -23.96 -10.27 3.53
C ASP A 215 -23.60 -9.61 2.17
N ASN A 216 -23.65 -8.30 2.06
CA ASN A 216 -23.39 -7.54 0.82
C ASN A 216 -22.36 -6.41 0.93
N ASP A 217 -21.71 -6.23 2.07
CA ASP A 217 -20.75 -5.13 2.26
C ASP A 217 -19.30 -5.59 2.06
N ASP A 218 -18.51 -4.74 1.40
CA ASP A 218 -17.05 -4.92 1.27
C ASP A 218 -16.40 -4.97 2.67
N PRO A 219 -15.48 -5.91 2.95
CA PRO A 219 -14.83 -6.01 4.25
C PRO A 219 -14.05 -4.74 4.58
N LEU A 220 -14.13 -4.27 5.82
CA LEU A 220 -13.32 -3.16 6.29
C LEU A 220 -11.87 -3.62 6.48
N ILE A 221 -11.02 -3.24 5.55
CA ILE A 221 -9.60 -3.58 5.58
C ILE A 221 -8.76 -2.41 6.09
N ASN A 222 -7.60 -2.74 6.63
CA ASN A 222 -6.62 -1.75 7.07
C ASN A 222 -6.27 -0.78 5.92
N GLY A 223 -6.39 0.54 6.21
CA GLY A 223 -6.20 1.60 5.22
C GLY A 223 -7.47 2.04 4.49
N THR A 224 -8.63 1.42 4.75
CA THR A 224 -9.92 1.92 4.23
C THR A 224 -10.25 3.25 4.88
N ILE A 225 -10.56 4.25 4.06
CA ILE A 225 -10.97 5.59 4.50
C ILE A 225 -12.49 5.68 4.39
N GLY A 226 -13.12 6.23 5.41
CA GLY A 226 -14.55 6.46 5.47
C GLY A 226 -14.89 7.73 6.27
N TYR A 227 -16.17 7.97 6.43
CA TYR A 227 -16.70 9.05 7.26
C TYR A 227 -17.65 8.46 8.29
N ILE A 228 -17.71 9.09 9.47
CA ILE A 228 -18.69 8.73 10.49
C ILE A 228 -20.02 9.36 10.13
N TYR A 229 -21.08 8.57 10.17
CA TYR A 229 -22.47 9.02 10.10
C TYR A 229 -23.20 8.50 11.33
N LYS A 230 -23.97 9.38 11.98
CA LYS A 230 -24.87 9.03 13.08
C LYS A 230 -26.28 8.83 12.57
#